data_e57cc73681fed19daf8976285fa7faf0
#
_entry.id   e57cc73681fed19daf8976285fa7faf0
#
_cell.length_a   1.000
_cell.length_b   1.000
_cell.length_c   1.000
_cell.angle_alpha   90.00
_cell.angle_beta   90.00
_cell.angle_gamma   90.00
#
_symmetry.space_group_name_H-M   'P 1'
#
loop_
_entity.id
_entity.type
_entity.pdbx_description
1 polymer ?
#
loop_
_entity_poly.entity_id
_entity_poly.type
_entity_poly.pdbx_seq_one_letter_code
_entity_poly.pdbx_strand_id
1 'polypeptide(L)'
;DYSQTKCQCRAGNIRQNNRIAMIKPIVIAVCALIVLAVALYAMHIGSIDKTNPTIVTFAEPMHVIGIEINTSDREIYKDVGRAAAIFNEAKSQNPIPNLKHPWERVFISKDYDEGAQTFKYIVGDVVTQCDMIPEGFSYYEIPAITYAVFTIKPKSRIAWGVTMGRMKRYIYTQWLPQSGYRASEMLNDFELHDDRSLGKKPEISLFVALK
;
A
#
# COMPACT_ATOMS: atom_id res chain seq x y z
N ASP A 1 -38.70 61.02 20.41
CA ASP A 1 -37.42 60.44 19.83
C ASP A 1 -37.05 59.07 20.35
N TYR A 2 -37.48 58.69 21.53
CA TYR A 2 -37.13 57.40 22.16
C TYR A 2 -37.90 56.20 21.56
N SER A 3 -39.05 56.43 20.95
CA SER A 3 -39.93 55.41 20.36
C SER A 3 -39.47 54.94 18.99
N GLN A 4 -38.84 55.81 18.21
CA GLN A 4 -38.33 55.50 16.82
C GLN A 4 -37.07 54.61 16.85
N THR A 5 -36.18 54.81 17.84
CA THR A 5 -34.91 54.04 17.97
C THR A 5 -35.15 52.58 18.34
N LYS A 6 -36.17 52.29 19.17
CA LYS A 6 -36.54 50.91 19.55
C LYS A 6 -37.14 50.10 18.40
N CYS A 7 -37.85 50.76 17.47
CA CYS A 7 -38.47 50.12 16.32
C CYS A 7 -37.42 49.71 15.25
N GLN A 8 -36.38 50.52 15.03
CA GLN A 8 -35.29 50.23 14.10
C GLN A 8 -34.40 49.10 14.59
N CYS A 9 -34.06 49.02 15.88
CA CYS A 9 -33.29 47.93 16.47
C CYS A 9 -34.03 46.59 16.39
N ARG A 10 -35.35 46.56 16.54
CA ARG A 10 -36.15 45.34 16.47
C ARG A 10 -36.27 44.79 15.04
N ALA A 11 -36.40 45.69 14.03
CA ALA A 11 -36.43 45.31 12.61
C ALA A 11 -35.09 44.80 12.09
N GLY A 12 -33.95 45.37 12.55
CA GLY A 12 -32.59 44.90 12.25
C GLY A 12 -32.34 43.50 12.77
N ASN A 13 -32.75 43.22 14.00
CA ASN A 13 -32.56 41.91 14.64
C ASN A 13 -33.41 40.81 13.98
N ILE A 14 -34.63 41.12 13.53
CA ILE A 14 -35.47 40.14 12.78
C ILE A 14 -34.89 39.81 11.41
N ARG A 15 -34.36 40.82 10.68
CA ARG A 15 -33.72 40.58 9.38
C ARG A 15 -32.42 39.76 9.51
N GLN A 16 -31.66 39.98 10.57
CA GLN A 16 -30.42 39.23 10.84
C GLN A 16 -30.72 37.78 11.24
N ASN A 17 -31.72 37.53 12.06
CA ASN A 17 -32.18 36.20 12.43
C ASN A 17 -32.72 35.40 11.23
N ASN A 18 -33.48 36.03 10.32
CA ASN A 18 -33.99 35.40 9.12
C ASN A 18 -32.86 35.05 8.13
N ARG A 19 -31.82 35.89 8.03
CA ARG A 19 -30.62 35.56 7.20
C ARG A 19 -29.85 34.35 7.76
N ILE A 20 -29.64 34.31 9.08
CA ILE A 20 -29.00 33.20 9.76
C ILE A 20 -29.81 31.91 9.62
N ALA A 21 -31.13 31.98 9.73
CA ALA A 21 -32.03 30.85 9.54
C ALA A 21 -31.99 30.24 8.13
N MET A 22 -31.81 31.07 7.08
CA MET A 22 -31.66 30.59 5.71
C MET A 22 -30.25 30.07 5.40
N ILE A 23 -29.21 30.61 6.03
CA ILE A 23 -27.81 30.19 5.78
C ILE A 23 -27.52 28.81 6.39
N LYS A 24 -28.08 28.52 7.58
CA LYS A 24 -27.85 27.23 8.25
C LYS A 24 -28.15 25.98 7.39
N PRO A 25 -29.34 25.85 6.75
CA PRO A 25 -29.61 24.66 5.93
C PRO A 25 -28.72 24.57 4.69
N ILE A 26 -28.32 25.73 4.12
CA ILE A 26 -27.40 25.76 2.98
C ILE A 26 -26.01 25.25 3.38
N VAL A 27 -25.49 25.74 4.52
CA VAL A 27 -24.19 25.29 5.05
C VAL A 27 -24.22 23.78 5.36
N ILE A 28 -25.30 23.29 6.00
CA ILE A 28 -25.45 21.84 6.27
C ILE A 28 -25.48 21.04 4.96
N ALA A 29 -26.20 21.48 3.94
CA ALA A 29 -26.27 20.81 2.65
C ALA A 29 -24.91 20.79 1.95
N VAL A 30 -24.17 21.89 1.97
CA VAL A 30 -22.80 21.96 1.40
C VAL A 30 -21.84 21.03 2.15
N CYS A 31 -21.88 21.02 3.48
CA CYS A 31 -21.06 20.11 4.28
C CYS A 31 -21.40 18.64 3.98
N ALA A 32 -22.69 18.30 3.87
CA ALA A 32 -23.11 16.94 3.51
C ALA A 32 -22.62 16.52 2.12
N LEU A 33 -22.68 17.41 1.12
CA LEU A 33 -22.14 17.17 -0.23
C LEU A 33 -20.63 16.96 -0.22
N ILE A 34 -19.89 17.75 0.56
CA ILE A 34 -18.43 17.59 0.70
C ILE A 34 -18.11 16.23 1.32
N VAL A 35 -18.80 15.85 2.40
CA VAL A 35 -18.60 14.55 3.05
C VAL A 35 -18.90 13.40 2.08
N LEU A 36 -19.98 13.50 1.32
CA LEU A 36 -20.34 12.51 0.30
C LEU A 36 -19.26 12.41 -0.80
N ALA A 37 -18.80 13.56 -1.31
CA ALA A 37 -17.75 13.60 -2.33
C ALA A 37 -16.44 12.99 -1.81
N VAL A 38 -16.04 13.28 -0.59
CA VAL A 38 -14.86 12.67 0.07
C VAL A 38 -15.03 11.16 0.24
N ALA A 39 -16.21 10.70 0.65
CA ALA A 39 -16.50 9.27 0.80
C ALA A 39 -16.44 8.53 -0.56
N LEU A 40 -17.04 9.10 -1.60
CA LEU A 40 -17.00 8.54 -2.98
C LEU A 40 -15.56 8.52 -3.51
N TYR A 41 -14.78 9.57 -3.27
CA TYR A 41 -13.38 9.64 -3.66
C TYR A 41 -12.54 8.60 -2.92
N ALA A 42 -12.74 8.42 -1.62
CA ALA A 42 -12.06 7.40 -0.82
C ALA A 42 -12.38 5.97 -1.29
N MET A 43 -13.65 5.70 -1.66
CA MET A 43 -14.05 4.42 -2.25
C MET A 43 -13.39 4.19 -3.61
N HIS A 44 -13.33 5.22 -4.47
CA HIS A 44 -12.70 5.13 -5.79
C HIS A 44 -11.20 4.87 -5.68
N ILE A 45 -10.48 5.62 -4.84
CA ILE A 45 -9.03 5.43 -4.63
C ILE A 45 -8.71 4.03 -4.14
N GLY A 46 -9.55 3.47 -3.27
CA GLY A 46 -9.33 2.15 -2.70
C GLY A 46 -9.86 0.99 -3.55
N SER A 47 -10.41 1.23 -4.75
CA SER A 47 -10.86 0.13 -5.61
C SER A 47 -9.66 -0.66 -6.16
N ILE A 48 -9.85 -1.98 -6.29
CA ILE A 48 -8.85 -2.91 -6.85
C ILE A 48 -9.38 -3.53 -8.13
N ASP A 49 -8.48 -3.82 -9.07
CA ASP A 49 -8.78 -4.58 -10.28
C ASP A 49 -8.60 -6.07 -9.97
N LYS A 50 -9.71 -6.81 -9.91
CA LYS A 50 -9.73 -8.26 -9.65
C LYS A 50 -9.47 -9.04 -10.94
N THR A 51 -8.28 -8.83 -11.54
CA THR A 51 -7.86 -9.58 -12.72
C THR A 51 -7.33 -10.96 -12.33
N ASN A 52 -7.46 -11.92 -13.24
CA ASN A 52 -6.81 -13.21 -13.06
C ASN A 52 -5.30 -13.04 -13.12
N PRO A 53 -4.55 -13.72 -12.23
CA PRO A 53 -3.11 -13.70 -12.26
C PRO A 53 -2.54 -14.48 -13.42
N THR A 54 -1.30 -14.18 -13.79
CA THR A 54 -0.47 -15.06 -14.62
C THR A 54 0.22 -16.06 -13.70
N ILE A 55 0.20 -17.34 -14.06
CA ILE A 55 0.93 -18.38 -13.31
C ILE A 55 2.31 -18.53 -13.92
N VAL A 56 3.35 -18.37 -13.10
CA VAL A 56 4.75 -18.41 -13.51
C VAL A 56 5.51 -19.38 -12.59
N THR A 57 6.35 -20.24 -13.17
CA THR A 57 7.26 -21.08 -12.41
C THR A 57 8.69 -20.58 -12.64
N PHE A 58 9.40 -20.25 -11.58
CA PHE A 58 10.80 -19.86 -11.67
C PHE A 58 11.67 -21.11 -11.86
N ALA A 59 12.56 -21.06 -12.83
CA ALA A 59 13.53 -22.13 -13.08
C ALA A 59 14.69 -22.10 -12.07
N GLU A 60 15.04 -20.90 -11.60
CA GLU A 60 16.14 -20.66 -10.66
C GLU A 60 15.66 -19.69 -9.57
N PRO A 61 16.25 -19.76 -8.36
CA PRO A 61 15.94 -18.82 -7.29
C PRO A 61 16.39 -17.40 -7.65
N MET A 62 15.74 -16.42 -7.06
CA MET A 62 16.14 -15.02 -7.18
C MET A 62 16.91 -14.60 -5.94
N HIS A 63 18.11 -14.08 -6.11
CA HIS A 63 18.98 -13.64 -5.03
C HIS A 63 18.70 -12.20 -4.64
N VAL A 64 18.59 -11.95 -3.34
CA VAL A 64 18.25 -10.65 -2.78
C VAL A 64 19.23 -10.30 -1.65
N ILE A 65 19.73 -9.08 -1.65
CA ILE A 65 20.45 -8.48 -0.52
C ILE A 65 19.56 -7.39 0.07
N GLY A 66 19.26 -7.48 1.35
CA GLY A 66 18.29 -6.60 2.00
C GLY A 66 18.37 -6.56 3.51
N ILE A 67 17.39 -5.91 4.10
CA ILE A 67 17.18 -5.85 5.56
C ILE A 67 15.85 -6.52 5.92
N GLU A 68 15.77 -7.09 7.11
CA GLU A 68 14.57 -7.72 7.66
C GLU A 68 14.07 -6.93 8.87
N ILE A 69 12.76 -6.77 8.96
CA ILE A 69 12.08 -6.28 10.15
C ILE A 69 10.95 -7.24 10.54
N ASN A 70 10.64 -7.32 11.83
CA ASN A 70 9.40 -7.93 12.31
C ASN A 70 8.30 -6.88 12.30
N THR A 71 7.11 -7.25 11.81
CA THR A 71 5.95 -6.37 11.72
C THR A 71 4.64 -7.16 11.93
N SER A 72 3.51 -6.49 11.81
CA SER A 72 2.18 -7.07 11.93
C SER A 72 1.22 -6.44 10.92
N ASP A 73 0.06 -7.06 10.71
CA ASP A 73 -1.01 -6.52 9.86
C ASP A 73 -1.45 -5.10 10.25
N ARG A 74 -1.28 -4.73 11.52
CA ARG A 74 -1.62 -3.39 12.02
C ARG A 74 -0.54 -2.36 11.77
N GLU A 75 0.74 -2.75 11.86
CA GLU A 75 1.88 -1.84 11.84
C GLU A 75 2.53 -1.74 10.44
N ILE A 76 2.26 -2.69 9.54
CA ILE A 76 2.94 -2.78 8.23
C ILE A 76 2.87 -1.47 7.44
N TYR A 77 1.75 -0.75 7.45
CA TYR A 77 1.60 0.52 6.72
C TYR A 77 2.58 1.60 7.17
N LYS A 78 2.95 1.59 8.45
CA LYS A 78 3.94 2.48 9.04
C LYS A 78 5.35 1.94 8.83
N ASP A 79 5.50 0.64 9.00
CA ASP A 79 6.78 -0.05 9.01
C ASP A 79 7.41 -0.15 7.61
N VAL A 80 6.62 -0.25 6.53
CA VAL A 80 7.12 -0.23 5.15
C VAL A 80 7.98 1.00 4.87
N GLY A 81 7.49 2.20 5.23
CA GLY A 81 8.24 3.44 5.03
C GLY A 81 9.52 3.49 5.85
N ARG A 82 9.47 3.02 7.10
CA ARG A 82 10.64 2.94 7.99
C ARG A 82 11.68 1.96 7.47
N ALA A 83 11.26 0.76 7.07
CA ALA A 83 12.16 -0.25 6.51
C ALA A 83 12.83 0.23 5.23
N ALA A 84 12.08 0.87 4.32
CA ALA A 84 12.64 1.45 3.11
C ALA A 84 13.65 2.57 3.40
N ALA A 85 13.42 3.41 4.42
CA ALA A 85 14.34 4.46 4.83
C ALA A 85 15.64 3.87 5.39
N ILE A 86 15.55 2.88 6.31
CA ILE A 86 16.71 2.18 6.88
C ILE A 86 17.52 1.50 5.76
N PHE A 87 16.84 0.81 4.84
CA PHE A 87 17.49 0.16 3.70
C PHE A 87 18.25 1.17 2.82
N ASN A 88 17.62 2.30 2.48
CA ASN A 88 18.25 3.32 1.65
C ASN A 88 19.47 3.97 2.35
N GLU A 89 19.38 4.21 3.64
CA GLU A 89 20.50 4.74 4.43
C GLU A 89 21.66 3.75 4.45
N ALA A 90 21.41 2.48 4.80
CA ALA A 90 22.43 1.45 4.79
C ALA A 90 23.08 1.29 3.40
N LYS A 91 22.27 1.28 2.32
CA LYS A 91 22.77 1.20 0.94
C LYS A 91 23.62 2.40 0.52
N SER A 92 23.34 3.60 1.05
CA SER A 92 24.16 4.78 0.77
C SER A 92 25.55 4.71 1.41
N GLN A 93 25.66 4.03 2.55
CA GLN A 93 26.92 3.82 3.28
C GLN A 93 27.69 2.62 2.75
N ASN A 94 26.99 1.53 2.47
CA ASN A 94 27.53 0.27 2.02
C ASN A 94 26.82 -0.17 0.71
N PRO A 95 27.30 0.25 -0.48
CA PRO A 95 26.66 -0.08 -1.76
C PRO A 95 26.58 -1.60 -2.00
N ILE A 96 25.41 -2.06 -2.45
CA ILE A 96 25.16 -3.46 -2.79
C ILE A 96 25.79 -3.75 -4.16
N PRO A 97 26.72 -4.73 -4.27
CA PRO A 97 27.32 -5.11 -5.56
C PRO A 97 26.37 -5.96 -6.40
N ASN A 98 26.70 -6.12 -7.68
CA ASN A 98 26.04 -7.04 -8.62
C ASN A 98 24.52 -6.86 -8.73
N LEU A 99 24.02 -5.61 -8.59
CA LEU A 99 22.61 -5.32 -8.79
C LEU A 99 22.15 -5.82 -10.17
N LYS A 100 21.05 -6.56 -10.22
CA LYS A 100 20.43 -6.96 -11.48
C LYS A 100 19.97 -5.75 -12.26
N HIS A 101 19.28 -4.85 -11.59
CA HIS A 101 18.87 -3.54 -12.08
C HIS A 101 18.92 -2.51 -10.94
N PRO A 102 19.45 -1.29 -11.14
CA PRO A 102 19.62 -0.30 -10.09
C PRO A 102 18.30 0.22 -9.50
N TRP A 103 17.19 0.04 -10.21
CA TRP A 103 15.82 0.47 -9.81
C TRP A 103 14.94 -0.69 -9.35
N GLU A 104 15.38 -1.95 -9.49
CA GLU A 104 14.59 -3.13 -9.12
C GLU A 104 14.69 -3.38 -7.63
N ARG A 105 13.54 -3.42 -6.97
CA ARG A 105 13.43 -3.64 -5.53
C ARG A 105 12.35 -4.65 -5.24
N VAL A 106 12.59 -5.47 -4.24
CA VAL A 106 11.61 -6.43 -3.74
C VAL A 106 11.24 -6.12 -2.29
N PHE A 107 9.97 -6.43 -1.97
CA PHE A 107 9.44 -6.40 -0.64
C PHE A 107 8.82 -7.78 -0.38
N ILE A 108 9.41 -8.53 0.57
CA ILE A 108 9.07 -9.94 0.80
C ILE A 108 8.33 -10.07 2.12
N SER A 109 7.19 -10.78 2.13
CA SER A 109 6.46 -11.19 3.33
C SER A 109 6.67 -12.68 3.54
N LYS A 110 7.15 -13.09 4.73
CA LYS A 110 7.39 -14.49 5.08
C LYS A 110 7.14 -14.76 6.55
N ASP A 111 7.04 -16.04 6.90
CA ASP A 111 6.87 -16.51 8.27
C ASP A 111 5.62 -15.88 8.94
N TYR A 112 4.48 -15.86 8.24
CA TYR A 112 3.23 -15.30 8.77
C TYR A 112 2.65 -16.18 9.86
N ASP A 113 2.45 -15.61 11.05
CA ASP A 113 1.75 -16.22 12.18
C ASP A 113 0.29 -15.74 12.19
N GLU A 114 -0.63 -16.65 11.89
CA GLU A 114 -2.07 -16.35 11.86
C GLU A 114 -2.63 -15.96 13.25
N GLY A 115 -2.09 -16.54 14.32
CA GLY A 115 -2.54 -16.29 15.68
C GLY A 115 -2.15 -14.91 16.19
N ALA A 116 -0.90 -14.53 15.97
CA ALA A 116 -0.34 -13.24 16.37
C ALA A 116 -0.54 -12.15 15.31
N GLN A 117 -0.87 -12.50 14.07
CA GLN A 117 -0.94 -11.62 12.91
C GLN A 117 0.38 -10.86 12.69
N THR A 118 1.50 -11.57 12.89
CA THR A 118 2.86 -11.04 12.72
C THR A 118 3.59 -11.78 11.61
N PHE A 119 4.59 -11.12 11.01
CA PHE A 119 5.41 -11.69 9.96
C PHE A 119 6.74 -10.96 9.83
N LYS A 120 7.67 -11.57 9.10
CA LYS A 120 8.90 -10.94 8.70
C LYS A 120 8.70 -10.21 7.38
N TYR A 121 9.20 -8.98 7.31
CA TYR A 121 9.14 -8.14 6.13
C TYR A 121 10.54 -7.74 5.72
N ILE A 122 10.91 -8.05 4.48
CA ILE A 122 12.25 -7.81 3.94
C ILE A 122 12.14 -6.78 2.84
N VAL A 123 13.02 -5.79 2.89
CA VAL A 123 13.24 -4.81 1.82
C VAL A 123 14.61 -5.06 1.24
N GLY A 124 14.70 -5.33 -0.06
CA GLY A 124 15.98 -5.67 -0.68
C GLY A 124 16.03 -5.36 -2.16
N ASP A 125 17.24 -5.36 -2.69
CA ASP A 125 17.50 -5.26 -4.11
C ASP A 125 17.89 -6.63 -4.68
N VAL A 126 17.45 -6.90 -5.91
CA VAL A 126 17.79 -8.14 -6.62
C VAL A 126 19.22 -8.06 -7.14
N VAL A 127 19.98 -9.13 -6.88
CA VAL A 127 21.36 -9.26 -7.36
C VAL A 127 21.50 -10.44 -8.32
N THR A 128 22.45 -10.34 -9.25
CA THR A 128 22.74 -11.43 -10.19
C THR A 128 23.55 -12.55 -9.56
N GLN A 129 24.37 -12.20 -8.55
CA GLN A 129 25.17 -13.13 -7.76
C GLN A 129 25.47 -12.52 -6.39
N CYS A 130 25.73 -13.34 -5.38
CA CYS A 130 26.02 -12.92 -4.03
C CYS A 130 27.41 -13.41 -3.60
N ASP A 131 28.46 -12.71 -4.04
CA ASP A 131 29.84 -13.03 -3.65
C ASP A 131 30.20 -12.45 -2.28
N MET A 132 29.56 -11.35 -1.91
CA MET A 132 29.80 -10.63 -0.66
C MET A 132 28.50 -9.95 -0.19
N ILE A 133 28.24 -10.03 1.11
CA ILE A 133 27.12 -9.33 1.75
C ILE A 133 27.73 -8.10 2.45
N PRO A 134 27.35 -6.86 2.04
CA PRO A 134 27.85 -5.66 2.71
C PRO A 134 27.38 -5.57 4.18
N GLU A 135 28.15 -4.85 4.99
CA GLU A 135 27.79 -4.65 6.40
C GLU A 135 26.40 -4.02 6.55
N GLY A 136 25.60 -4.54 7.49
CA GLY A 136 24.23 -4.09 7.76
C GLY A 136 23.16 -4.73 6.88
N PHE A 137 23.54 -5.66 5.98
CA PHE A 137 22.60 -6.40 5.15
C PHE A 137 22.63 -7.90 5.45
N SER A 138 21.61 -8.58 4.93
CA SER A 138 21.50 -10.03 4.92
C SER A 138 21.16 -10.51 3.51
N TYR A 139 21.51 -11.76 3.22
CA TYR A 139 21.13 -12.44 2.00
C TYR A 139 19.82 -13.19 2.19
N TYR A 140 18.97 -13.09 1.18
CA TYR A 140 17.71 -13.80 1.09
C TYR A 140 17.57 -14.44 -0.28
N GLU A 141 16.80 -15.52 -0.34
CA GLU A 141 16.49 -16.21 -1.56
C GLU A 141 14.97 -16.30 -1.75
N ILE A 142 14.50 -15.84 -2.90
CA ILE A 142 13.14 -16.08 -3.37
C ILE A 142 13.16 -17.41 -4.10
N PRO A 143 12.47 -18.45 -3.61
CA PRO A 143 12.63 -19.81 -4.10
C PRO A 143 12.14 -20.01 -5.54
N ALA A 144 12.75 -21.00 -6.23
CA ALA A 144 12.36 -21.43 -7.57
C ALA A 144 11.10 -22.34 -7.50
N ILE A 145 9.95 -21.72 -7.29
CA ILE A 145 8.64 -22.39 -7.20
C ILE A 145 7.63 -21.73 -8.15
N THR A 146 6.38 -22.15 -8.08
CA THR A 146 5.28 -21.56 -8.84
C THR A 146 4.68 -20.37 -8.11
N TYR A 147 4.38 -19.29 -8.84
CA TYR A 147 3.78 -18.07 -8.35
C TYR A 147 2.54 -17.67 -9.15
N ALA A 148 1.54 -17.17 -8.46
CA ALA A 148 0.47 -16.37 -9.08
C ALA A 148 0.88 -14.90 -9.06
N VAL A 149 1.01 -14.31 -10.25
CA VAL A 149 1.48 -12.93 -10.44
C VAL A 149 0.32 -12.02 -10.72
N PHE A 150 0.05 -11.09 -9.79
CA PHE A 150 -0.99 -10.07 -9.92
C PHE A 150 -0.35 -8.73 -10.26
N THR A 151 -0.86 -8.04 -11.29
CA THR A 151 -0.44 -6.66 -11.58
C THR A 151 -1.29 -5.70 -10.75
N ILE A 152 -0.64 -4.95 -9.87
CA ILE A 152 -1.27 -3.97 -9.00
C ILE A 152 -1.12 -2.59 -9.60
N LYS A 153 -2.28 -1.90 -9.83
CA LYS A 153 -2.37 -0.55 -10.41
C LYS A 153 -3.10 0.39 -9.45
N PRO A 154 -2.40 1.02 -8.52
CA PRO A 154 -3.03 1.95 -7.59
C PRO A 154 -3.57 3.17 -8.34
N LYS A 155 -4.75 3.65 -7.95
CA LYS A 155 -5.38 4.82 -8.56
C LYS A 155 -4.64 6.13 -8.25
N SER A 156 -3.79 6.14 -7.22
CA SER A 156 -2.91 7.25 -6.87
C SER A 156 -1.73 6.76 -6.03
N ARG A 157 -0.66 7.55 -5.95
CA ARG A 157 0.50 7.23 -5.08
C ARG A 157 0.13 7.15 -3.59
N ILE A 158 -0.85 7.93 -3.13
CA ILE A 158 -1.32 7.93 -1.74
C ILE A 158 -2.10 6.64 -1.43
N ALA A 159 -2.77 6.06 -2.43
CA ALA A 159 -3.57 4.85 -2.28
C ALA A 159 -2.76 3.54 -2.31
N TRP A 160 -1.45 3.61 -2.51
CA TRP A 160 -0.60 2.46 -2.72
C TRP A 160 -0.78 1.38 -1.65
N GLY A 161 -0.56 1.70 -0.38
CA GLY A 161 -0.70 0.76 0.72
C GLY A 161 -2.12 0.20 0.84
N VAL A 162 -3.15 1.07 0.69
CA VAL A 162 -4.56 0.65 0.76
C VAL A 162 -4.89 -0.31 -0.38
N THR A 163 -4.42 -0.03 -1.61
CA THR A 163 -4.63 -0.91 -2.78
C THR A 163 -3.95 -2.25 -2.56
N MET A 164 -2.69 -2.26 -2.09
CA MET A 164 -1.92 -3.47 -1.81
C MET A 164 -2.61 -4.32 -0.73
N GLY A 165 -2.97 -3.73 0.41
CA GLY A 165 -3.65 -4.46 1.48
C GLY A 165 -5.00 -5.04 1.05
N ARG A 166 -5.79 -4.30 0.25
CA ARG A 166 -7.06 -4.82 -0.31
C ARG A 166 -6.84 -5.94 -1.31
N MET A 167 -5.78 -5.84 -2.13
CA MET A 167 -5.45 -6.89 -3.09
C MET A 167 -4.98 -8.16 -2.37
N LYS A 168 -4.05 -8.07 -1.41
CA LYS A 168 -3.63 -9.21 -0.59
C LYS A 168 -4.84 -9.86 0.11
N ARG A 169 -5.70 -9.05 0.73
CA ARG A 169 -6.93 -9.57 1.33
C ARG A 169 -7.80 -10.32 0.31
N TYR A 170 -8.06 -9.74 -0.87
CA TYR A 170 -8.83 -10.41 -1.93
C TYR A 170 -8.19 -11.73 -2.34
N ILE A 171 -6.87 -11.75 -2.54
CA ILE A 171 -6.13 -12.93 -2.96
C ILE A 171 -6.28 -14.06 -1.94
N TYR A 172 -5.95 -13.80 -0.68
CA TYR A 172 -5.93 -14.83 0.35
C TYR A 172 -7.32 -15.28 0.82
N THR A 173 -8.33 -14.37 0.78
CA THR A 173 -9.68 -14.72 1.29
C THR A 173 -10.68 -15.10 0.22
N GLN A 174 -10.44 -14.80 -1.06
CA GLN A 174 -11.39 -15.06 -2.15
C GLN A 174 -10.75 -15.85 -3.29
N TRP A 175 -9.65 -15.33 -3.87
CA TRP A 175 -9.07 -15.96 -5.06
C TRP A 175 -8.39 -17.29 -4.73
N LEU A 176 -7.48 -17.35 -3.78
CA LEU A 176 -6.70 -18.55 -3.47
C LEU A 176 -7.59 -19.73 -3.06
N PRO A 177 -8.61 -19.58 -2.18
CA PRO A 177 -9.51 -20.68 -1.84
C PRO A 177 -10.32 -21.23 -3.01
N GLN A 178 -10.52 -20.45 -4.08
CA GLN A 178 -11.28 -20.82 -5.27
C GLN A 178 -10.40 -21.24 -6.46
N SER A 179 -9.11 -21.00 -6.39
CA SER A 179 -8.17 -21.20 -7.51
C SER A 179 -7.75 -22.66 -7.74
N GLY A 180 -7.97 -23.54 -6.75
CA GLY A 180 -7.42 -24.90 -6.75
C GLY A 180 -5.96 -24.99 -6.30
N TYR A 181 -5.27 -23.87 -6.10
CA TYR A 181 -3.93 -23.81 -5.54
C TYR A 181 -3.95 -23.70 -4.02
N ARG A 182 -2.81 -23.95 -3.41
CA ARG A 182 -2.56 -23.73 -1.98
C ARG A 182 -1.41 -22.76 -1.80
N ALA A 183 -1.41 -22.02 -0.69
CA ALA A 183 -0.28 -21.18 -0.32
C ALA A 183 0.97 -22.05 -0.06
N SER A 184 2.13 -21.58 -0.47
CA SER A 184 3.40 -22.20 -0.13
C SER A 184 3.74 -21.92 1.34
N GLU A 185 4.43 -22.87 1.97
CA GLU A 185 4.99 -22.71 3.33
C GLU A 185 6.39 -22.06 3.31
N MET A 186 7.04 -22.01 2.13
CA MET A 186 8.39 -21.46 1.98
C MET A 186 8.42 -19.93 1.99
N LEU A 187 7.37 -19.32 1.44
CA LEU A 187 7.22 -17.88 1.26
C LEU A 187 5.74 -17.55 1.16
N ASN A 188 5.28 -16.44 1.72
CA ASN A 188 3.91 -15.99 1.53
C ASN A 188 3.74 -15.27 0.17
N ASP A 189 4.37 -14.13 0.04
CA ASP A 189 4.36 -13.32 -1.18
C ASP A 189 5.56 -12.37 -1.25
N PHE A 190 5.81 -11.81 -2.43
CA PHE A 190 6.69 -10.67 -2.59
C PHE A 190 6.19 -9.70 -3.65
N GLU A 191 6.49 -8.42 -3.45
CA GLU A 191 6.24 -7.34 -4.40
C GLU A 191 7.52 -7.07 -5.19
N LEU A 192 7.42 -7.02 -6.51
CA LEU A 192 8.51 -6.59 -7.38
C LEU A 192 8.20 -5.21 -7.93
N HIS A 193 9.01 -4.25 -7.53
CA HIS A 193 9.01 -2.88 -8.01
C HIS A 193 10.10 -2.74 -9.04
N ASP A 194 9.73 -2.71 -10.31
CA ASP A 194 10.61 -2.47 -11.45
C ASP A 194 10.43 -1.05 -12.03
N ASP A 195 10.94 -0.79 -13.23
CA ASP A 195 10.83 0.50 -13.93
C ASP A 195 9.37 0.97 -14.11
N ARG A 196 8.41 0.03 -14.23
CA ARG A 196 6.98 0.34 -14.33
C ARG A 196 6.44 1.02 -13.07
N SER A 197 7.05 0.77 -11.91
CA SER A 197 6.65 1.37 -10.63
C SER A 197 7.03 2.86 -10.53
N LEU A 198 7.97 3.34 -11.35
CA LEU A 198 8.49 4.70 -11.34
C LEU A 198 7.62 5.69 -12.14
N GLY A 199 6.75 5.19 -13.00
CA GLY A 199 5.94 5.98 -13.92
C GLY A 199 4.83 6.81 -13.26
N LYS A 200 4.14 7.61 -14.09
CA LYS A 200 2.94 8.38 -13.66
C LYS A 200 1.75 7.48 -13.35
N LYS A 201 1.68 6.32 -13.97
CA LYS A 201 0.72 5.24 -13.71
C LYS A 201 1.51 4.04 -13.22
N PRO A 202 1.88 4.01 -11.95
CA PRO A 202 2.76 2.98 -11.43
C PRO A 202 2.08 1.61 -11.43
N GLU A 203 2.85 0.57 -11.76
CA GLU A 203 2.45 -0.82 -11.71
C GLU A 203 3.45 -1.60 -10.85
N ILE A 204 2.96 -2.50 -10.01
CA ILE A 204 3.79 -3.44 -9.23
C ILE A 204 3.33 -4.84 -9.57
N SER A 205 4.26 -5.76 -9.62
CA SER A 205 3.96 -7.19 -9.67
C SER A 205 3.96 -7.78 -8.25
N LEU A 206 2.81 -8.31 -7.83
CA LEU A 206 2.68 -9.06 -6.57
C LEU A 206 2.71 -10.56 -6.90
N PHE A 207 3.72 -11.24 -6.42
CA PHE A 207 3.93 -12.68 -6.57
C PHE A 207 3.45 -13.39 -5.32
N VAL A 208 2.44 -14.25 -5.45
CA VAL A 208 1.92 -15.10 -4.36
C VAL A 208 2.45 -16.50 -4.56
N ALA A 209 3.19 -17.01 -3.58
CA ALA A 209 3.84 -18.31 -3.66
C ALA A 209 2.81 -19.44 -3.56
N LEU A 210 2.88 -20.40 -4.47
CA LEU A 210 1.93 -21.50 -4.62
C LEU A 210 2.60 -22.87 -4.39
N LYS A 211 1.76 -23.81 -3.91
CA LYS A 211 2.11 -25.23 -3.74
C LYS A 211 1.20 -26.09 -4.60
#